data_cd6f8ce022e8b712d7a1193fcebab125
#
_entry.id   cd6f8ce022e8b712d7a1193fcebab125
#
_cell.length_a   1.000
_cell.length_b   1.000
_cell.length_c   1.000
_cell.angle_alpha   90.00
_cell.angle_beta   90.00
_cell.angle_gamma   90.00
#
_symmetry.space_group_name_H-M   'P 1'
#
loop_
_entity.id
_entity.type
_entity.pdbx_description
1 polymer ?
#
loop_
_entity_poly.entity_id
_entity_poly.type
_entity_poly.pdbx_seq_one_letter_code
_entity_poly.pdbx_strand_id
1 'polypeptide(L)'
;MNVHKNARLTPRGRALLVRRIVEEGLRPVEAAQAAGVSSRTAYKWLRRFEAEGWAGLEDRSSRPRGCPHQTEAAVCQQIVALRRERRTYRQISQQLGVSMSSVARILSRAGLNRLSALEPAAPIVRYVYDRPGALLHLDIKKLGRFRRPGHRVTGNRRWDSPQAGWEYVHVAVDDASRVAFSAIFPDETGTSAWRFLLAALRYYQRLGIRVQRVMTDNGACYLSRAFHRVCRRLGIRHIRTRPYTPRTNGKAERFIQTALREWAYARTYQHSAQRAAHLPLWQHQYNWHRPHASLTYQTPISALGLTVNNLLGLHS
;
A
#
# COMPACT_ATOMS: atom_id res chain seq x y z
N MET A 1 -0.23 25.06 15.79
CA MET A 1 -0.79 26.42 15.95
C MET A 1 -0.75 27.12 14.59
N ASN A 2 -1.91 27.31 13.93
CA ASN A 2 -1.99 27.97 12.61
C ASN A 2 -2.20 29.48 12.79
N VAL A 3 -1.16 30.18 13.19
CA VAL A 3 -1.21 31.64 13.26
C VAL A 3 -0.91 32.17 11.85
N HIS A 4 -1.84 32.96 11.29
CA HIS A 4 -1.63 33.56 9.98
C HIS A 4 -0.35 34.41 9.99
N LYS A 5 0.53 34.22 9.01
CA LYS A 5 1.86 34.91 8.93
C LYS A 5 1.80 36.41 9.05
N ASN A 6 0.66 37.05 8.67
CA ASN A 6 0.43 38.49 8.74
C ASN A 6 -0.40 38.91 9.96
N ALA A 7 -0.62 38.03 10.96
CA ALA A 7 -1.34 38.40 12.16
C ALA A 7 -0.46 39.33 13.00
N ARG A 8 -0.93 40.59 13.19
CA ARG A 8 -0.22 41.60 14.03
C ARG A 8 -0.17 41.19 15.50
N LEU A 9 -1.16 40.47 15.99
CA LEU A 9 -1.22 39.91 17.35
C LEU A 9 -1.45 38.41 17.33
N THR A 10 -0.49 37.66 17.79
CA THR A 10 -0.63 36.26 18.14
C THR A 10 -1.35 36.11 19.47
N PRO A 11 -1.83 34.93 19.90
CA PRO A 11 -2.35 34.72 21.26
C PRO A 11 -1.40 35.22 22.36
N ARG A 12 -0.10 34.98 22.21
CA ARG A 12 0.92 35.55 23.14
C ARG A 12 0.98 37.08 23.11
N GLY A 13 0.91 37.69 21.92
CA GLY A 13 0.90 39.16 21.78
C GLY A 13 -0.36 39.77 22.40
N ARG A 14 -1.51 39.09 22.31
CA ARG A 14 -2.77 39.49 22.98
C ARG A 14 -2.64 39.39 24.50
N ALA A 15 -2.05 38.30 24.99
CA ALA A 15 -1.79 38.14 26.41
C ALA A 15 -0.86 39.22 26.95
N LEU A 16 0.22 39.53 26.24
CA LEU A 16 1.14 40.63 26.62
C LEU A 16 0.45 42.00 26.63
N LEU A 17 -0.39 42.28 25.62
CA LEU A 17 -1.15 43.52 25.52
C LEU A 17 -2.10 43.67 26.74
N VAL A 18 -2.86 42.62 27.07
CA VAL A 18 -3.80 42.63 28.20
C VAL A 18 -3.04 42.70 29.53
N ARG A 19 -1.93 41.98 29.70
CA ARG A 19 -1.09 42.04 30.89
C ARG A 19 -0.60 43.44 31.18
N ARG A 20 -0.10 44.15 30.17
CA ARG A 20 0.33 45.53 30.32
C ARG A 20 -0.77 46.48 30.79
N ILE A 21 -2.01 46.22 30.38
CA ILE A 21 -3.16 47.04 30.81
C ILE A 21 -3.56 46.69 32.25
N VAL A 22 -3.69 45.37 32.55
CA VAL A 22 -4.29 44.91 33.83
C VAL A 22 -3.26 44.86 34.94
N GLU A 23 -2.03 44.40 34.67
CA GLU A 23 -1.01 44.22 35.68
C GLU A 23 -0.05 45.39 35.80
N GLU A 24 0.33 46.02 34.66
CA GLU A 24 1.28 47.14 34.63
C GLU A 24 0.58 48.50 34.62
N GLY A 25 -0.76 48.55 34.57
CA GLY A 25 -1.54 49.76 34.71
C GLY A 25 -1.48 50.73 33.50
N LEU A 26 -0.98 50.26 32.33
CA LEU A 26 -0.94 51.10 31.13
C LEU A 26 -2.35 51.43 30.65
N ARG A 27 -2.54 52.65 30.13
CA ARG A 27 -3.80 52.93 29.44
C ARG A 27 -3.95 52.10 28.19
N PRO A 28 -5.17 51.65 27.81
CA PRO A 28 -5.38 50.81 26.61
C PRO A 28 -4.82 51.44 25.32
N VAL A 29 -4.79 52.77 25.23
CA VAL A 29 -4.25 53.49 24.09
C VAL A 29 -2.71 53.36 24.03
N GLU A 30 -2.04 53.48 25.15
CA GLU A 30 -0.57 53.36 25.27
C GLU A 30 -0.11 51.93 24.99
N ALA A 31 -0.82 50.94 25.56
CA ALA A 31 -0.59 49.53 25.30
C ALA A 31 -0.82 49.16 23.81
N ALA A 32 -1.81 49.79 23.15
CA ALA A 32 -2.07 49.63 21.72
C ALA A 32 -0.91 50.17 20.87
N GLN A 33 -0.41 51.36 21.19
CA GLN A 33 0.74 51.96 20.50
C GLN A 33 1.99 51.06 20.67
N ALA A 34 2.28 50.59 21.88
CA ALA A 34 3.41 49.72 22.15
C ALA A 34 3.31 48.35 21.43
N ALA A 35 2.09 47.88 21.14
CA ALA A 35 1.82 46.66 20.39
C ALA A 35 1.64 46.86 18.86
N GLY A 36 1.75 48.09 18.37
CA GLY A 36 1.57 48.43 16.95
C GLY A 36 0.15 48.16 16.43
N VAL A 37 -0.87 48.27 17.28
CA VAL A 37 -2.29 48.07 16.93
C VAL A 37 -3.16 49.26 17.27
N SER A 38 -4.38 49.31 16.74
CA SER A 38 -5.32 50.38 17.05
C SER A 38 -5.87 50.26 18.48
N SER A 39 -6.21 51.39 19.11
CA SER A 39 -6.87 51.40 20.41
C SER A 39 -8.14 50.57 20.44
N ARG A 40 -8.94 50.55 19.36
CA ARG A 40 -10.08 49.68 19.19
C ARG A 40 -9.75 48.19 19.35
N THR A 41 -8.56 47.77 18.86
CA THR A 41 -8.08 46.40 19.00
C THR A 41 -7.72 46.10 20.46
N ALA A 42 -7.10 47.01 21.19
CA ALA A 42 -6.79 46.86 22.59
C ALA A 42 -8.06 46.70 23.43
N TYR A 43 -9.03 47.59 23.27
CA TYR A 43 -10.35 47.48 23.93
C TYR A 43 -11.10 46.19 23.59
N LYS A 44 -11.01 45.74 22.33
CA LYS A 44 -11.60 44.44 21.94
C LYS A 44 -11.03 43.29 22.75
N TRP A 45 -9.69 43.22 22.89
CA TRP A 45 -9.04 42.12 23.59
C TRP A 45 -9.22 42.23 25.11
N LEU A 46 -9.25 43.47 25.66
CA LEU A 46 -9.57 43.71 27.06
C LEU A 46 -10.97 43.22 27.41
N ARG A 47 -12.00 43.58 26.65
CA ARG A 47 -13.39 43.09 26.88
C ARG A 47 -13.49 41.58 26.78
N ARG A 48 -12.75 40.95 25.90
CA ARG A 48 -12.76 39.48 25.78
C ARG A 48 -12.07 38.82 26.98
N PHE A 49 -11.06 39.44 27.51
CA PHE A 49 -10.39 39.00 28.72
C PHE A 49 -11.29 39.19 29.96
N GLU A 50 -11.96 40.33 30.09
CA GLU A 50 -12.91 40.60 31.18
C GLU A 50 -14.07 39.60 31.18
N ALA A 51 -14.55 39.18 30.00
CA ALA A 51 -15.65 38.24 29.85
C ALA A 51 -15.26 36.77 30.04
N GLU A 52 -14.08 36.34 29.61
CA GLU A 52 -13.72 34.95 29.46
C GLU A 52 -12.31 34.61 30.03
N GLY A 53 -11.65 35.56 30.65
CA GLY A 53 -10.29 35.41 31.15
C GLY A 53 -9.28 35.17 30.03
N TRP A 54 -8.19 34.48 30.35
CA TRP A 54 -7.11 34.15 29.39
C TRP A 54 -7.58 33.32 28.20
N ALA A 55 -8.62 32.47 28.37
CA ALA A 55 -9.21 31.68 27.28
C ALA A 55 -9.86 32.58 26.21
N GLY A 56 -10.35 33.76 26.58
CA GLY A 56 -10.88 34.77 25.64
C GLY A 56 -9.86 35.31 24.64
N LEU A 57 -8.58 35.14 24.90
CA LEU A 57 -7.49 35.63 24.01
C LEU A 57 -7.09 34.63 22.94
N GLU A 58 -7.57 33.41 23.02
CA GLU A 58 -7.34 32.38 22.01
C GLU A 58 -8.09 32.66 20.71
N ASP A 59 -7.65 32.01 19.62
CA ASP A 59 -8.29 32.13 18.32
C ASP A 59 -9.65 31.45 18.33
N ARG A 60 -10.69 32.17 17.94
CA ARG A 60 -12.02 31.60 17.69
C ARG A 60 -12.15 31.14 16.24
N SER A 61 -12.96 30.13 16.02
CA SER A 61 -13.32 29.71 14.68
C SER A 61 -13.90 30.89 13.88
N SER A 62 -13.36 31.08 12.66
CA SER A 62 -13.89 32.07 11.71
C SER A 62 -15.15 31.60 11.00
N ARG A 63 -15.59 30.36 11.29
CA ARG A 63 -16.80 29.80 10.68
C ARG A 63 -18.04 30.58 11.09
N PRO A 64 -18.89 31.02 10.15
CA PRO A 64 -20.16 31.65 10.47
C PRO A 64 -21.04 30.76 11.36
N ARG A 65 -21.74 31.35 12.32
CA ARG A 65 -22.67 30.62 13.20
C ARG A 65 -23.88 30.07 12.46
N GLY A 66 -24.30 30.71 11.38
CA GLY A 66 -25.36 30.26 10.49
C GLY A 66 -24.86 30.31 9.02
N CYS A 67 -25.36 29.41 8.21
CA CYS A 67 -25.13 29.38 6.77
C CYS A 67 -26.49 29.32 6.05
N PRO A 68 -26.98 30.48 5.50
CA PRO A 68 -28.31 30.53 4.88
C PRO A 68 -28.54 29.54 3.75
N HIS A 69 -27.45 29.14 3.08
CA HIS A 69 -27.47 28.17 1.97
C HIS A 69 -27.09 26.75 2.39
N GLN A 70 -27.16 26.44 3.69
CA GLN A 70 -26.88 25.08 4.15
C GLN A 70 -28.01 24.16 3.73
N THR A 71 -27.68 23.03 3.11
CA THR A 71 -28.65 21.97 2.80
C THR A 71 -29.32 21.50 4.10
N GLU A 72 -30.63 21.44 4.12
CA GLU A 72 -31.43 21.02 5.28
C GLU A 72 -31.02 19.61 5.75
N ALA A 73 -31.15 19.39 7.06
CA ALA A 73 -30.78 18.11 7.67
C ALA A 73 -31.60 16.95 7.09
N ALA A 74 -32.90 17.17 6.84
CA ALA A 74 -33.79 16.18 6.24
C ALA A 74 -33.29 15.74 4.83
N VAL A 75 -32.91 16.71 4.00
CA VAL A 75 -32.38 16.44 2.66
C VAL A 75 -31.05 15.70 2.75
N CYS A 76 -30.19 16.04 3.71
CA CYS A 76 -28.92 15.32 3.95
C CYS A 76 -29.19 13.84 4.31
N GLN A 77 -30.20 13.56 5.15
CA GLN A 77 -30.60 12.20 5.51
C GLN A 77 -31.14 11.43 4.30
N GLN A 78 -31.96 12.05 3.46
CA GLN A 78 -32.46 11.45 2.22
C GLN A 78 -31.32 11.11 1.24
N ILE A 79 -30.32 11.99 1.09
CA ILE A 79 -29.14 11.73 0.27
C ILE A 79 -28.41 10.47 0.76
N VAL A 80 -28.24 10.33 2.08
CA VAL A 80 -27.58 9.16 2.68
C VAL A 80 -28.43 7.89 2.49
N ALA A 81 -29.73 7.97 2.66
CA ALA A 81 -30.65 6.84 2.45
C ALA A 81 -30.61 6.34 1.00
N LEU A 82 -30.75 7.23 0.03
CA LEU A 82 -30.66 6.88 -1.40
C LEU A 82 -29.29 6.32 -1.78
N ARG A 83 -28.21 6.79 -1.14
CA ARG A 83 -26.88 6.22 -1.35
C ARG A 83 -26.77 4.80 -0.83
N ARG A 84 -27.38 4.48 0.30
CA ARG A 84 -27.47 3.11 0.84
C ARG A 84 -28.22 2.17 -0.11
N GLU A 85 -29.20 2.70 -0.87
CA GLU A 85 -29.86 2.00 -1.99
C GLU A 85 -28.98 1.90 -3.24
N ARG A 86 -27.68 2.25 -3.15
CA ARG A 86 -26.70 2.22 -4.24
C ARG A 86 -26.98 3.20 -5.40
N ARG A 87 -27.80 4.22 -5.19
CA ARG A 87 -28.03 5.26 -6.19
C ARG A 87 -26.76 6.03 -6.50
N THR A 88 -26.60 6.39 -7.76
CA THR A 88 -25.48 7.24 -8.22
C THR A 88 -25.68 8.68 -7.82
N TYR A 89 -24.63 9.48 -7.76
CA TYR A 89 -24.73 10.92 -7.46
C TYR A 89 -25.70 11.66 -8.38
N ARG A 90 -25.70 11.29 -9.67
CA ARG A 90 -26.59 11.87 -10.67
C ARG A 90 -28.05 11.55 -10.37
N GLN A 91 -28.37 10.31 -10.05
CA GLN A 91 -29.74 9.90 -9.69
C GLN A 91 -30.24 10.63 -8.43
N ILE A 92 -29.39 10.71 -7.38
CA ILE A 92 -29.71 11.42 -6.14
C ILE A 92 -29.92 12.91 -6.43
N SER A 93 -29.04 13.53 -7.22
CA SER A 93 -29.13 14.93 -7.62
C SER A 93 -30.43 15.22 -8.36
N GLN A 94 -30.82 14.38 -9.31
CA GLN A 94 -32.06 14.52 -10.09
C GLN A 94 -33.29 14.32 -9.22
N GLN A 95 -33.30 13.35 -8.33
CA GLN A 95 -34.43 13.01 -7.48
C GLN A 95 -34.73 14.07 -6.41
N LEU A 96 -33.68 14.68 -5.85
CA LEU A 96 -33.82 15.65 -4.75
C LEU A 96 -33.64 17.09 -5.17
N GLY A 97 -33.40 17.38 -6.45
CA GLY A 97 -33.16 18.75 -6.94
C GLY A 97 -31.86 19.40 -6.39
N VAL A 98 -30.93 18.63 -5.87
CA VAL A 98 -29.71 19.12 -5.23
C VAL A 98 -28.52 18.97 -6.18
N SER A 99 -27.61 19.94 -6.22
CA SER A 99 -26.45 19.86 -7.10
C SER A 99 -25.56 18.65 -6.80
N MET A 100 -24.96 18.02 -7.83
CA MET A 100 -24.07 16.87 -7.66
C MET A 100 -22.88 17.18 -6.72
N SER A 101 -22.39 18.41 -6.72
CA SER A 101 -21.31 18.84 -5.83
C SER A 101 -21.75 18.87 -4.36
N SER A 102 -23.00 19.22 -4.08
CA SER A 102 -23.56 19.16 -2.73
C SER A 102 -23.78 17.71 -2.29
N VAL A 103 -24.32 16.86 -3.16
CA VAL A 103 -24.44 15.40 -2.93
C VAL A 103 -23.07 14.80 -2.60
N ALA A 104 -22.04 15.10 -3.41
CA ALA A 104 -20.68 14.59 -3.20
C ALA A 104 -20.09 15.03 -1.85
N ARG A 105 -20.26 16.31 -1.46
CA ARG A 105 -19.78 16.83 -0.18
C ARG A 105 -20.48 16.19 1.01
N ILE A 106 -21.81 16.01 0.94
CA ILE A 106 -22.60 15.40 2.00
C ILE A 106 -22.19 13.93 2.17
N LEU A 107 -22.11 13.18 1.07
CA LEU A 107 -21.68 11.77 1.10
C LEU A 107 -20.21 11.60 1.53
N SER A 108 -19.35 12.53 1.19
CA SER A 108 -17.95 12.53 1.68
C SER A 108 -17.88 12.72 3.19
N ARG A 109 -18.67 13.65 3.75
CA ARG A 109 -18.77 13.84 5.21
C ARG A 109 -19.35 12.62 5.93
N ALA A 110 -20.29 11.91 5.27
CA ALA A 110 -20.87 10.69 5.79
C ALA A 110 -19.98 9.44 5.56
N GLY A 111 -18.81 9.57 4.92
CA GLY A 111 -17.94 8.43 4.60
C GLY A 111 -18.48 7.52 3.49
N LEU A 112 -19.50 7.94 2.73
CA LEU A 112 -20.21 7.15 1.72
C LEU A 112 -19.92 7.59 0.28
N ASN A 113 -18.79 8.27 0.08
CA ASN A 113 -18.36 8.75 -1.24
C ASN A 113 -18.08 7.60 -2.24
N ARG A 114 -17.72 6.41 -1.77
CA ARG A 114 -17.51 5.21 -2.59
C ARG A 114 -18.57 4.17 -2.30
N LEU A 115 -19.04 3.43 -3.32
CA LEU A 115 -19.99 2.33 -3.13
C LEU A 115 -19.41 1.20 -2.26
N SER A 116 -18.09 0.98 -2.33
CA SER A 116 -17.40 0.00 -1.47
C SER A 116 -17.45 0.34 0.03
N ALA A 117 -17.79 1.58 0.40
CA ALA A 117 -17.96 1.96 1.80
C ALA A 117 -19.32 1.52 2.38
N LEU A 118 -20.30 1.17 1.52
CA LEU A 118 -21.60 0.63 1.95
C LEU A 118 -21.48 -0.79 2.53
N GLU A 119 -20.53 -1.55 1.98
CA GLU A 119 -20.22 -2.91 2.44
C GLU A 119 -18.70 -3.00 2.62
N PRO A 120 -18.18 -2.56 3.75
CA PRO A 120 -16.76 -2.71 4.00
C PRO A 120 -16.38 -4.19 3.94
N ALA A 121 -15.37 -4.50 3.11
CA ALA A 121 -14.86 -5.85 3.02
C ALA A 121 -14.47 -6.34 4.43
N ALA A 122 -14.78 -7.59 4.74
CA ALA A 122 -14.34 -8.21 5.98
C ALA A 122 -12.82 -8.02 6.18
N PRO A 123 -12.36 -7.77 7.40
CA PRO A 123 -10.95 -7.60 7.67
C PRO A 123 -10.17 -8.79 7.14
N ILE A 124 -9.07 -8.53 6.45
CA ILE A 124 -8.22 -9.59 5.93
C ILE A 124 -7.51 -10.25 7.10
N VAL A 125 -7.93 -11.44 7.45
CA VAL A 125 -7.20 -12.27 8.42
C VAL A 125 -5.92 -12.74 7.72
N ARG A 126 -4.81 -12.14 8.10
CA ARG A 126 -3.48 -12.54 7.63
C ARG A 126 -2.99 -13.68 8.50
N TYR A 127 -2.75 -14.84 7.89
CA TYR A 127 -2.03 -15.90 8.55
C TYR A 127 -0.55 -15.85 8.19
N VAL A 128 0.30 -16.18 9.13
CA VAL A 128 1.74 -16.37 8.93
C VAL A 128 2.09 -17.64 9.68
N TYR A 129 2.76 -18.56 9.01
CA TYR A 129 3.29 -19.75 9.66
C TYR A 129 4.56 -19.38 10.44
N ASP A 130 4.72 -19.97 11.62
CA ASP A 130 5.77 -19.58 12.58
C ASP A 130 7.16 -20.06 12.18
N ARG A 131 7.26 -21.08 11.30
CA ARG A 131 8.53 -21.73 10.97
C ARG A 131 8.80 -21.70 9.47
N PRO A 132 10.04 -21.38 9.08
CA PRO A 132 10.48 -21.53 7.70
C PRO A 132 10.26 -22.96 7.20
N GLY A 133 9.78 -23.08 5.97
CA GLY A 133 9.45 -24.38 5.35
C GLY A 133 8.08 -24.96 5.73
N ALA A 134 7.39 -24.42 6.72
CA ALA A 134 6.05 -24.87 7.05
C ALA A 134 5.07 -24.73 5.88
N LEU A 135 5.23 -23.68 5.07
CA LEU A 135 4.46 -23.46 3.84
C LEU A 135 5.29 -22.69 2.80
N LEU A 136 5.37 -23.21 1.57
CA LEU A 136 5.81 -22.45 0.39
C LEU A 136 4.63 -22.05 -0.47
N HIS A 137 4.60 -20.80 -0.89
CA HIS A 137 3.69 -20.28 -1.92
C HIS A 137 4.32 -20.45 -3.29
N LEU A 138 3.66 -21.16 -4.19
CA LEU A 138 4.09 -21.32 -5.59
C LEU A 138 3.16 -20.54 -6.52
N ASP A 139 3.76 -19.95 -7.55
CA ASP A 139 3.02 -19.26 -8.59
C ASP A 139 3.85 -19.21 -9.90
N ILE A 140 3.21 -18.87 -11.01
CA ILE A 140 3.85 -18.77 -12.31
C ILE A 140 3.49 -17.42 -12.93
N LYS A 141 4.52 -16.70 -13.36
CA LYS A 141 4.34 -15.45 -14.10
C LYS A 141 4.79 -15.59 -15.54
N LYS A 142 3.84 -15.41 -16.45
CA LYS A 142 4.10 -15.36 -17.89
C LYS A 142 4.71 -14.01 -18.26
N LEU A 143 5.85 -14.03 -18.95
CA LEU A 143 6.57 -12.86 -19.48
C LEU A 143 6.74 -12.97 -20.98
N GLY A 144 6.66 -11.85 -21.68
CA GLY A 144 6.99 -11.79 -23.09
C GLY A 144 8.46 -12.14 -23.32
N ARG A 145 8.73 -13.08 -24.22
CA ARG A 145 10.06 -13.38 -24.75
C ARG A 145 10.33 -12.49 -25.94
N PHE A 146 11.53 -11.92 -26.04
CA PHE A 146 11.91 -11.01 -27.10
C PHE A 146 13.38 -11.18 -27.46
N ARG A 147 13.72 -10.98 -28.73
CA ARG A 147 15.12 -11.00 -29.24
C ARG A 147 15.69 -9.60 -29.39
N ARG A 148 14.86 -8.58 -29.48
CA ARG A 148 15.23 -7.16 -29.51
C ARG A 148 14.21 -6.33 -28.76
N PRO A 149 14.53 -5.12 -28.29
CA PRO A 149 13.59 -4.25 -27.62
C PRO A 149 12.37 -3.98 -28.49
N GLY A 150 11.18 -4.13 -27.92
CA GLY A 150 9.91 -3.87 -28.60
C GLY A 150 9.49 -2.40 -28.53
N HIS A 151 8.32 -2.10 -29.05
CA HIS A 151 7.75 -0.75 -29.18
C HIS A 151 7.68 0.04 -27.87
N ARG A 152 7.56 -0.61 -26.72
CA ARG A 152 7.60 0.05 -25.40
C ARG A 152 8.92 0.79 -25.11
N VAL A 153 10.01 0.32 -25.72
CA VAL A 153 11.34 0.88 -25.55
C VAL A 153 11.68 1.81 -26.71
N THR A 154 11.34 1.38 -27.94
CA THR A 154 11.69 2.11 -29.16
C THR A 154 10.73 3.24 -29.50
N GLY A 155 9.53 3.27 -28.88
CA GLY A 155 8.45 4.21 -29.22
C GLY A 155 7.78 3.94 -30.58
N ASN A 156 8.31 3.02 -31.37
CA ASN A 156 7.82 2.74 -32.73
C ASN A 156 7.06 1.40 -32.77
N ARG A 157 5.75 1.47 -33.01
CA ARG A 157 4.87 0.28 -33.06
C ARG A 157 5.14 -0.64 -34.28
N ARG A 158 5.85 -0.15 -35.30
CA ARG A 158 6.26 -0.98 -36.45
C ARG A 158 7.45 -1.88 -36.14
N TRP A 159 8.10 -1.68 -34.99
CA TRP A 159 9.24 -2.48 -34.54
C TRP A 159 8.77 -3.61 -33.63
N ASP A 160 8.36 -4.71 -34.25
CA ASP A 160 8.05 -5.92 -33.49
C ASP A 160 9.31 -6.78 -33.33
N SER A 161 9.37 -7.51 -32.20
CA SER A 161 10.43 -8.46 -31.97
C SER A 161 10.14 -9.75 -32.76
N PRO A 162 10.99 -10.11 -33.77
CA PRO A 162 10.78 -11.35 -34.49
C PRO A 162 10.89 -12.53 -33.53
N GLN A 163 10.06 -13.55 -33.75
CA GLN A 163 9.98 -14.74 -32.90
C GLN A 163 9.68 -14.38 -31.42
N ALA A 164 8.90 -13.34 -31.20
CA ALA A 164 8.29 -13.08 -29.90
C ALA A 164 7.52 -14.31 -29.43
N GLY A 165 7.49 -14.54 -28.15
CA GLY A 165 6.81 -15.69 -27.55
C GLY A 165 6.66 -15.46 -26.07
N TRP A 166 6.68 -16.53 -25.32
CA TRP A 166 6.51 -16.46 -23.89
C TRP A 166 7.63 -17.24 -23.18
N GLU A 167 7.94 -16.80 -22.00
CA GLU A 167 8.73 -17.53 -21.00
C GLU A 167 8.01 -17.45 -19.67
N TYR A 168 8.19 -18.43 -18.82
CA TYR A 168 7.41 -18.61 -17.60
C TYR A 168 8.32 -18.58 -16.39
N VAL A 169 8.16 -17.58 -15.57
CA VAL A 169 8.88 -17.43 -14.31
C VAL A 169 8.11 -18.15 -13.24
N HIS A 170 8.60 -19.31 -12.84
CA HIS A 170 8.09 -20.06 -11.70
C HIS A 170 8.70 -19.47 -10.43
N VAL A 171 7.90 -19.28 -9.41
CA VAL A 171 8.32 -18.68 -8.14
C VAL A 171 7.89 -19.55 -6.96
N ALA A 172 8.74 -19.58 -5.94
CA ALA A 172 8.46 -20.19 -4.65
C ALA A 172 8.85 -19.19 -3.55
N VAL A 173 7.97 -18.92 -2.61
CA VAL A 173 8.19 -17.97 -1.51
C VAL A 173 7.83 -18.65 -0.20
N ASP A 174 8.76 -18.68 0.74
CA ASP A 174 8.49 -19.18 2.08
C ASP A 174 7.57 -18.24 2.87
N ASP A 175 6.58 -18.83 3.51
CA ASP A 175 5.54 -18.08 4.21
C ASP A 175 6.08 -17.32 5.42
N ALA A 176 6.99 -17.90 6.17
CA ALA A 176 7.57 -17.31 7.38
C ALA A 176 8.70 -16.32 7.05
N SER A 177 9.76 -16.80 6.41
CA SER A 177 10.98 -16.03 6.18
C SER A 177 10.93 -15.09 4.99
N ARG A 178 9.98 -15.25 4.05
CA ARG A 178 9.93 -14.55 2.75
C ARG A 178 11.10 -14.90 1.82
N VAL A 179 11.96 -15.83 2.18
CA VAL A 179 13.00 -16.32 1.26
C VAL A 179 12.32 -16.80 -0.01
N ALA A 180 12.84 -16.38 -1.15
CA ALA A 180 12.26 -16.68 -2.44
C ALA A 180 13.26 -17.37 -3.37
N PHE A 181 12.73 -18.30 -4.14
CA PHE A 181 13.43 -18.93 -5.26
C PHE A 181 12.61 -18.78 -6.53
N SER A 182 13.27 -18.47 -7.64
CA SER A 182 12.60 -18.34 -8.93
C SER A 182 13.50 -18.88 -10.05
N ALA A 183 12.85 -19.43 -11.07
CA ALA A 183 13.54 -19.93 -12.27
C ALA A 183 12.65 -19.77 -13.49
N ILE A 184 13.27 -19.59 -14.65
CA ILE A 184 12.57 -19.44 -15.93
C ILE A 184 12.46 -20.80 -16.62
N PHE A 185 11.26 -21.14 -17.04
CA PHE A 185 10.93 -22.35 -17.80
C PHE A 185 10.31 -21.99 -19.16
N PRO A 186 10.40 -22.88 -20.15
CA PRO A 186 9.82 -22.61 -21.47
C PRO A 186 8.31 -22.62 -21.49
N ASP A 187 7.69 -23.27 -20.51
CA ASP A 187 6.23 -23.47 -20.46
C ASP A 187 5.72 -23.52 -18.99
N GLU A 188 4.39 -23.59 -18.86
CA GLU A 188 3.67 -23.78 -17.59
C GLU A 188 3.02 -25.18 -17.51
N THR A 189 3.66 -26.19 -18.09
CA THR A 189 3.17 -27.57 -18.00
C THR A 189 3.37 -28.19 -16.62
N GLY A 190 2.65 -29.29 -16.34
CA GLY A 190 2.86 -30.06 -15.11
C GLY A 190 4.30 -30.56 -14.98
N THR A 191 4.99 -30.82 -16.10
CA THR A 191 6.41 -31.23 -16.12
C THR A 191 7.32 -30.09 -15.65
N SER A 192 7.15 -28.90 -16.18
CA SER A 192 7.90 -27.72 -15.73
C SER A 192 7.61 -27.39 -14.26
N ALA A 193 6.34 -27.49 -13.84
CA ALA A 193 5.94 -27.22 -12.46
C ALA A 193 6.61 -28.17 -11.44
N TRP A 194 6.63 -29.50 -11.69
CA TRP A 194 7.28 -30.41 -10.73
C TRP A 194 8.83 -30.32 -10.80
N ARG A 195 9.40 -30.09 -11.97
CA ARG A 195 10.87 -29.83 -12.09
C ARG A 195 11.27 -28.59 -11.31
N PHE A 196 10.48 -27.52 -11.43
CA PHE A 196 10.69 -26.32 -10.63
C PHE A 196 10.57 -26.61 -9.12
N LEU A 197 9.55 -27.37 -8.70
CA LEU A 197 9.41 -27.74 -7.29
C LEU A 197 10.65 -28.45 -6.77
N LEU A 198 11.21 -29.41 -7.51
CA LEU A 198 12.45 -30.09 -7.11
C LEU A 198 13.64 -29.13 -6.99
N ALA A 199 13.78 -28.20 -7.95
CA ALA A 199 14.84 -27.19 -7.88
C ALA A 199 14.65 -26.26 -6.67
N ALA A 200 13.44 -25.83 -6.39
CA ALA A 200 13.11 -25.02 -5.22
C ALA A 200 13.42 -25.78 -3.91
N LEU A 201 13.03 -27.03 -3.81
CA LEU A 201 13.29 -27.85 -2.62
C LEU A 201 14.78 -28.00 -2.34
N ARG A 202 15.59 -28.23 -3.38
CA ARG A 202 17.07 -28.27 -3.27
C ARG A 202 17.63 -26.94 -2.79
N TYR A 203 17.12 -25.83 -3.33
CA TYR A 203 17.51 -24.49 -2.89
C TYR A 203 17.21 -24.26 -1.40
N TYR A 204 15.98 -24.55 -0.96
CA TYR A 204 15.59 -24.39 0.44
C TYR A 204 16.35 -25.35 1.37
N GLN A 205 16.62 -26.58 0.93
CA GLN A 205 17.40 -27.55 1.69
C GLN A 205 18.84 -27.05 1.96
N ARG A 206 19.47 -26.41 0.99
CA ARG A 206 20.81 -25.78 1.17
C ARG A 206 20.80 -24.67 2.23
N LEU A 207 19.67 -24.02 2.43
CA LEU A 207 19.46 -23.03 3.49
C LEU A 207 19.00 -23.64 4.84
N GLY A 208 19.03 -24.97 4.96
CA GLY A 208 18.55 -25.67 6.16
C GLY A 208 17.04 -25.73 6.32
N ILE A 209 16.28 -25.35 5.30
CA ILE A 209 14.81 -25.29 5.35
C ILE A 209 14.21 -26.60 4.83
N ARG A 210 13.48 -27.30 5.68
CA ARG A 210 12.69 -28.50 5.30
C ARG A 210 11.26 -28.11 4.97
N VAL A 211 10.88 -28.25 3.72
CA VAL A 211 9.53 -27.90 3.23
C VAL A 211 8.52 -28.98 3.59
N GLN A 212 7.43 -28.58 4.23
CA GLN A 212 6.34 -29.49 4.65
C GLN A 212 5.10 -29.37 3.77
N ARG A 213 4.78 -28.15 3.31
CA ARG A 213 3.57 -27.86 2.53
C ARG A 213 3.88 -26.92 1.38
N VAL A 214 3.13 -27.09 0.31
CA VAL A 214 3.13 -26.14 -0.80
C VAL A 214 1.71 -25.66 -1.06
N MET A 215 1.56 -24.36 -1.30
CA MET A 215 0.29 -23.76 -1.70
C MET A 215 0.41 -23.25 -3.13
N THR A 216 -0.62 -23.57 -3.93
CA THR A 216 -0.73 -23.12 -5.33
C THR A 216 -2.12 -22.57 -5.58
N ASP A 217 -2.27 -21.86 -6.67
CA ASP A 217 -3.59 -21.63 -7.27
C ASP A 217 -4.16 -22.93 -7.87
N ASN A 218 -5.26 -22.82 -8.63
CA ASN A 218 -5.89 -23.94 -9.32
C ASN A 218 -5.42 -24.06 -10.80
N GLY A 219 -4.22 -23.60 -11.13
CA GLY A 219 -3.63 -23.72 -12.46
C GLY A 219 -3.51 -25.18 -12.90
N ALA A 220 -3.76 -25.45 -14.18
CA ALA A 220 -3.79 -26.80 -14.74
C ALA A 220 -2.48 -27.58 -14.48
N CYS A 221 -1.34 -26.92 -14.47
CA CYS A 221 -0.03 -27.51 -14.18
C CYS A 221 0.03 -28.13 -12.78
N TYR A 222 -0.54 -27.44 -11.78
CA TYR A 222 -0.59 -27.90 -10.40
C TYR A 222 -1.67 -28.94 -10.14
N LEU A 223 -2.71 -29.02 -11.00
CA LEU A 223 -3.73 -30.06 -10.97
C LEU A 223 -3.27 -31.37 -11.62
N SER A 224 -2.12 -31.36 -12.28
CA SER A 224 -1.61 -32.52 -13.02
C SER A 224 -1.30 -33.69 -12.08
N ARG A 225 -1.59 -34.92 -12.57
CA ARG A 225 -1.27 -36.17 -11.84
C ARG A 225 0.23 -36.27 -11.52
N ALA A 226 1.09 -35.74 -12.40
CA ALA A 226 2.53 -35.75 -12.22
C ALA A 226 2.94 -34.88 -11.01
N PHE A 227 2.43 -33.66 -10.89
CA PHE A 227 2.72 -32.77 -9.76
C PHE A 227 2.25 -33.37 -8.43
N HIS A 228 1.03 -33.90 -8.38
CA HIS A 228 0.52 -34.59 -7.19
C HIS A 228 1.34 -35.80 -6.79
N ARG A 229 1.78 -36.61 -7.77
CA ARG A 229 2.62 -37.78 -7.52
C ARG A 229 3.97 -37.39 -6.90
N VAL A 230 4.58 -36.33 -7.39
CA VAL A 230 5.84 -35.80 -6.85
C VAL A 230 5.65 -35.29 -5.42
N CYS A 231 4.64 -34.48 -5.15
CA CYS A 231 4.35 -34.01 -3.79
C CYS A 231 4.17 -35.19 -2.81
N ARG A 232 3.41 -36.21 -3.20
CA ARG A 232 3.18 -37.39 -2.37
C ARG A 232 4.46 -38.17 -2.11
N ARG A 233 5.29 -38.42 -3.13
CA ARG A 233 6.57 -39.12 -2.98
C ARG A 233 7.55 -38.41 -2.04
N LEU A 234 7.48 -37.07 -2.00
CA LEU A 234 8.34 -36.25 -1.16
C LEU A 234 7.74 -35.99 0.23
N GLY A 235 6.56 -36.54 0.54
CA GLY A 235 5.87 -36.30 1.80
C GLY A 235 5.40 -34.83 1.97
N ILE A 236 5.22 -34.12 0.88
CA ILE A 236 4.81 -32.69 0.90
C ILE A 236 3.30 -32.59 0.73
N ARG A 237 2.63 -31.92 1.68
CA ARG A 237 1.20 -31.64 1.58
C ARG A 237 0.95 -30.53 0.58
N HIS A 238 0.22 -30.83 -0.49
CA HIS A 238 -0.22 -29.84 -1.47
C HIS A 238 -1.56 -29.22 -1.04
N ILE A 239 -1.61 -27.89 -0.90
CA ILE A 239 -2.78 -27.09 -0.56
C ILE A 239 -3.11 -26.22 -1.76
N ARG A 240 -4.39 -26.16 -2.13
CA ARG A 240 -4.87 -25.28 -3.21
C ARG A 240 -5.67 -24.13 -2.63
N THR A 241 -5.59 -22.96 -3.27
CA THR A 241 -6.44 -21.81 -2.92
C THR A 241 -7.91 -22.17 -3.19
N ARG A 242 -8.82 -21.66 -2.35
CA ARG A 242 -10.24 -21.79 -2.63
C ARG A 242 -10.62 -20.96 -3.87
N PRO A 243 -11.54 -21.43 -4.71
CA PRO A 243 -12.07 -20.61 -5.81
C PRO A 243 -12.54 -19.24 -5.30
N TYR A 244 -12.34 -18.21 -6.09
CA TYR A 244 -12.71 -16.81 -5.78
C TYR A 244 -12.07 -16.21 -4.51
N THR A 245 -11.06 -16.85 -3.94
CA THR A 245 -10.27 -16.32 -2.82
C THR A 245 -8.78 -16.20 -3.17
N PRO A 246 -8.42 -15.36 -4.17
CA PRO A 246 -7.03 -15.23 -4.65
C PRO A 246 -6.07 -14.71 -3.56
N ARG A 247 -6.59 -14.05 -2.54
CA ARG A 247 -5.81 -13.46 -1.44
C ARG A 247 -4.98 -14.47 -0.64
N THR A 248 -5.27 -15.76 -0.75
CA THR A 248 -4.53 -16.82 -0.05
C THR A 248 -3.12 -17.03 -0.60
N ASN A 249 -2.86 -16.75 -1.90
CA ASN A 249 -1.53 -16.81 -2.52
C ASN A 249 -0.81 -15.44 -2.60
N GLY A 250 -1.29 -14.45 -1.84
CA GLY A 250 -0.83 -13.06 -1.91
C GLY A 250 0.68 -12.84 -1.67
N LYS A 251 1.39 -13.81 -1.06
CA LYS A 251 2.85 -13.71 -0.85
C LYS A 251 3.61 -13.95 -2.15
N ALA A 252 3.23 -14.96 -2.93
CA ALA A 252 3.79 -15.18 -4.26
C ALA A 252 3.41 -14.05 -5.23
N GLU A 253 2.16 -13.60 -5.20
CA GLU A 253 1.71 -12.45 -6.01
C GLU A 253 2.50 -11.18 -5.68
N ARG A 254 2.75 -10.90 -4.40
CA ARG A 254 3.55 -9.75 -3.98
C ARG A 254 5.01 -9.87 -4.41
N PHE A 255 5.59 -11.06 -4.33
CA PHE A 255 6.92 -11.33 -4.84
C PHE A 255 6.99 -11.08 -6.35
N ILE A 256 6.05 -11.60 -7.10
CA ILE A 256 5.95 -11.38 -8.55
C ILE A 256 5.86 -9.88 -8.87
N GLN A 257 5.02 -9.11 -8.17
CA GLN A 257 4.94 -7.66 -8.36
C GLN A 257 6.28 -6.97 -8.13
N THR A 258 7.03 -7.41 -7.11
CA THR A 258 8.36 -6.91 -6.81
C THR A 258 9.35 -7.28 -7.91
N ALA A 259 9.35 -8.56 -8.35
CA ALA A 259 10.18 -9.04 -9.44
C ALA A 259 9.94 -8.29 -10.76
N LEU A 260 8.69 -7.97 -11.05
CA LEU A 260 8.34 -7.19 -12.25
C LEU A 260 8.92 -5.78 -12.20
N ARG A 261 8.88 -5.12 -11.04
CA ARG A 261 9.36 -3.74 -10.87
C ARG A 261 10.88 -3.66 -10.75
N GLU A 262 11.49 -4.56 -9.99
CA GLU A 262 12.89 -4.46 -9.58
C GLU A 262 13.83 -5.30 -10.46
N TRP A 263 13.28 -6.21 -11.27
CA TRP A 263 14.05 -7.04 -12.20
C TRP A 263 13.49 -7.00 -13.62
N ALA A 264 12.30 -7.59 -13.89
CA ALA A 264 11.86 -7.91 -15.25
C ALA A 264 11.68 -6.67 -16.14
N TYR A 265 11.28 -5.54 -15.56
CA TYR A 265 11.05 -4.25 -16.23
C TYR A 265 11.81 -3.09 -15.59
N ALA A 266 12.77 -3.37 -14.71
CA ALA A 266 13.56 -2.34 -14.03
C ALA A 266 14.50 -1.58 -14.98
N ARG A 267 14.90 -2.22 -16.05
CA ARG A 267 15.79 -1.66 -17.07
C ARG A 267 15.43 -2.16 -18.46
N THR A 268 15.95 -1.51 -19.47
CA THR A 268 15.82 -1.95 -20.85
C THR A 268 16.82 -3.05 -21.14
N TYR A 269 16.33 -4.28 -21.30
CA TYR A 269 17.13 -5.42 -21.74
C TYR A 269 17.13 -5.49 -23.27
N GLN A 270 18.27 -5.84 -23.86
CA GLN A 270 18.41 -5.99 -25.30
C GLN A 270 17.70 -7.24 -25.82
N HIS A 271 17.67 -8.31 -25.03
CA HIS A 271 16.98 -9.57 -25.35
C HIS A 271 16.65 -10.34 -24.06
N SER A 272 15.73 -11.30 -24.16
CA SER A 272 15.26 -12.08 -23.00
C SER A 272 16.36 -12.86 -22.27
N ALA A 273 17.37 -13.34 -23.00
CA ALA A 273 18.49 -14.03 -22.36
C ALA A 273 19.31 -13.11 -21.42
N GLN A 274 19.47 -11.84 -21.78
CA GLN A 274 20.09 -10.85 -20.87
C GLN A 274 19.23 -10.64 -19.62
N ARG A 275 17.89 -10.55 -19.76
CA ARG A 275 16.97 -10.47 -18.62
C ARG A 275 17.09 -11.72 -17.74
N ALA A 276 17.15 -12.91 -18.34
CA ALA A 276 17.29 -14.18 -17.63
C ALA A 276 18.62 -14.25 -16.85
N ALA A 277 19.73 -13.80 -17.44
CA ALA A 277 21.04 -13.77 -16.80
C ALA A 277 21.08 -12.85 -15.56
N HIS A 278 20.23 -11.83 -15.49
CA HIS A 278 20.12 -10.95 -14.33
C HIS A 278 19.22 -11.51 -13.20
N LEU A 279 18.45 -12.57 -13.43
CA LEU A 279 17.55 -13.11 -12.43
C LEU A 279 18.28 -13.61 -11.17
N PRO A 280 19.36 -14.40 -11.26
CA PRO A 280 20.10 -14.86 -10.07
C PRO A 280 20.65 -13.72 -9.22
N LEU A 281 21.21 -12.69 -9.85
CA LEU A 281 21.74 -11.51 -9.16
C LEU A 281 20.65 -10.75 -8.41
N TRP A 282 19.50 -10.51 -9.08
CA TRP A 282 18.38 -9.87 -8.44
C TRP A 282 17.78 -10.71 -7.31
N GLN A 283 17.67 -12.05 -7.50
CA GLN A 283 17.18 -12.95 -6.46
C GLN A 283 18.11 -12.96 -5.23
N HIS A 284 19.42 -12.91 -5.44
CA HIS A 284 20.39 -12.74 -4.36
C HIS A 284 20.13 -11.41 -3.63
N GLN A 285 20.04 -10.29 -4.37
CA GLN A 285 19.71 -8.98 -3.80
C GLN A 285 18.40 -9.01 -3.00
N TYR A 286 17.34 -9.67 -3.51
CA TYR A 286 16.07 -9.81 -2.83
C TYR A 286 16.20 -10.55 -1.50
N ASN A 287 16.87 -11.68 -1.47
CA ASN A 287 16.97 -12.52 -0.28
C ASN A 287 17.95 -11.99 0.76
N TRP A 288 19.09 -11.45 0.34
CA TRP A 288 20.20 -11.11 1.23
C TRP A 288 20.25 -9.63 1.62
N HIS A 289 19.75 -8.74 0.79
CA HIS A 289 19.97 -7.30 0.97
C HIS A 289 18.69 -6.46 1.02
N ARG A 290 17.58 -6.99 0.53
CA ARG A 290 16.34 -6.22 0.47
C ARG A 290 15.60 -6.25 1.82
N PRO A 291 15.36 -5.09 2.48
CA PRO A 291 14.58 -5.05 3.71
C PRO A 291 13.08 -5.29 3.42
N HIS A 292 12.41 -6.03 4.29
CA HIS A 292 10.99 -6.35 4.19
C HIS A 292 10.19 -5.79 5.36
N ALA A 293 9.19 -4.96 5.10
CA ALA A 293 8.35 -4.37 6.13
C ALA A 293 7.63 -5.44 6.99
N SER A 294 7.25 -6.59 6.38
CA SER A 294 6.62 -7.70 7.11
C SER A 294 7.58 -8.48 8.01
N LEU A 295 8.88 -8.24 7.90
CA LEU A 295 9.95 -8.81 8.72
C LEU A 295 10.62 -7.73 9.58
N THR A 296 9.90 -6.68 9.93
CA THR A 296 10.45 -5.56 10.70
C THR A 296 11.68 -4.95 10.05
N TYR A 297 11.64 -4.83 8.71
CA TYR A 297 12.73 -4.35 7.85
C TYR A 297 14.01 -5.21 7.85
N GLN A 298 13.93 -6.43 8.33
CA GLN A 298 14.99 -7.42 8.15
C GLN A 298 14.96 -8.01 6.73
N THR A 299 16.07 -8.60 6.30
CA THR A 299 16.15 -9.34 5.04
C THR A 299 15.55 -10.75 5.20
N PRO A 300 15.05 -11.38 4.12
CA PRO A 300 14.56 -12.76 4.18
C PRO A 300 15.55 -13.74 4.81
N ILE A 301 16.82 -13.62 4.48
CA ILE A 301 17.88 -14.51 5.02
C ILE A 301 18.15 -14.25 6.50
N SER A 302 18.10 -13.01 6.96
CA SER A 302 18.27 -12.69 8.39
C SER A 302 17.16 -13.32 9.23
N ALA A 303 15.95 -13.48 8.68
CA ALA A 303 14.84 -14.19 9.35
C ALA A 303 15.11 -15.69 9.55
N LEU A 304 16.15 -16.25 8.92
CA LEU A 304 16.64 -17.62 9.16
C LEU A 304 17.77 -17.68 10.21
N GLY A 305 18.17 -16.55 10.78
CA GLY A 305 19.37 -16.47 11.62
C GLY A 305 20.67 -16.53 10.85
N LEU A 306 20.62 -16.46 9.50
CA LEU A 306 21.80 -16.46 8.65
C LEU A 306 22.27 -15.03 8.40
N THR A 307 23.57 -14.82 8.33
CA THR A 307 24.20 -13.53 8.04
C THR A 307 24.99 -13.60 6.73
N VAL A 308 25.40 -12.45 6.20
CA VAL A 308 26.26 -12.36 5.00
C VAL A 308 27.56 -13.16 5.19
N ASN A 309 28.06 -13.31 6.39
CA ASN A 309 29.27 -14.08 6.70
C ASN A 309 29.11 -15.60 6.46
N ASN A 310 27.87 -16.10 6.39
CA ASN A 310 27.59 -17.51 6.06
C ASN A 310 27.63 -17.80 4.55
N LEU A 311 27.78 -16.78 3.70
CA LEU A 311 27.87 -16.94 2.24
C LEU A 311 29.05 -17.81 1.79
N LEU A 312 30.19 -17.71 2.46
CA LEU A 312 31.38 -18.48 2.14
C LEU A 312 31.22 -20.00 2.31
N GLY A 313 30.33 -20.42 3.25
CA GLY A 313 30.01 -21.83 3.46
C GLY A 313 28.93 -22.41 2.54
N LEU A 314 28.21 -21.58 1.78
CA LEU A 314 27.12 -22.02 0.90
C LEU A 314 27.55 -22.12 -0.57
N HIS A 315 28.73 -21.62 -0.92
CA HIS A 315 29.30 -21.62 -2.26
C HIS A 315 30.57 -22.53 -2.41
N SER A 316 30.93 -23.23 -1.34
CA SER A 316 31.97 -24.27 -1.33
C SER A 316 31.42 -25.66 -1.63
#